data_a95d7a48e89f9debe14402eaec8a1f06
#
_entry.id   a95d7a48e89f9debe14402eaec8a1f06
#
_cell.length_a   1.000
_cell.length_b   1.000
_cell.length_c   1.000
_cell.angle_alpha   90.00
_cell.angle_beta   90.00
_cell.angle_gamma   90.00
#
_symmetry.space_group_name_H-M   'P 1'
#
loop_
_entity.id
_entity.type
_entity.pdbx_description
1 polymer ?
#
loop_
_entity_poly.entity_id
_entity_poly.type
_entity_poly.pdbx_seq_one_letter_code
_entity_poly.pdbx_strand_id
1 'polypeptide(L)'
;LSIADNMFMGRELRKPGIMGKWFRQLDRPAMEKFAREKLSELGLMTIQNINQAVETLSGGQRQGVAVARAAAFGSKVVILDEPTAALGVKESRRVLELIRDVRARGIPIILISHNMPHVFEVADRIHIHRLGSRLCVIRPQDYSMSDAVAFMTGAKVPEAAEVAA
;
A
#
# COMPACT_ATOMS: atom_id res chain seq x y z
N LEU A 1 -1.73 5.48 -19.41
CA LEU A 1 -1.53 4.03 -19.38
C LEU A 1 -2.79 3.33 -18.90
N SER A 2 -3.07 2.13 -19.46
CA SER A 2 -4.14 1.27 -18.95
C SER A 2 -3.81 0.78 -17.52
N ILE A 3 -4.81 0.25 -16.80
CA ILE A 3 -4.60 -0.35 -15.48
C ILE A 3 -3.64 -1.54 -15.61
N ALA A 4 -3.82 -2.40 -16.60
CA ALA A 4 -2.94 -3.55 -16.84
C ALA A 4 -1.50 -3.10 -17.12
N ASP A 5 -1.30 -2.14 -18.02
CA ASP A 5 0.05 -1.60 -18.30
C ASP A 5 0.68 -0.94 -17.07
N ASN A 6 -0.12 -0.24 -16.24
CA ASN A 6 0.37 0.38 -15.01
C ASN A 6 0.83 -0.65 -13.98
N MET A 7 0.07 -1.74 -13.82
CA MET A 7 0.46 -2.82 -12.91
C MET A 7 1.78 -3.47 -13.30
N PHE A 8 2.01 -3.63 -14.61
CA PHE A 8 3.23 -4.28 -15.12
C PHE A 8 4.37 -3.31 -15.46
N MET A 9 4.25 -2.03 -15.14
CA MET A 9 5.29 -1.04 -15.45
C MET A 9 6.67 -1.49 -14.97
N GLY A 10 7.63 -1.64 -15.91
CA GLY A 10 8.98 -2.12 -15.67
C GLY A 10 9.11 -3.65 -15.49
N ARG A 11 8.00 -4.39 -15.65
CA ARG A 11 7.93 -5.86 -15.50
C ARG A 11 7.06 -6.50 -16.56
N GLU A 12 6.97 -5.88 -17.74
CA GLU A 12 6.09 -6.26 -18.83
C GLU A 12 6.37 -7.69 -19.29
N LEU A 13 5.30 -8.47 -19.43
CA LEU A 13 5.39 -9.82 -19.98
C LEU A 13 5.56 -9.75 -21.49
N ARG A 14 6.48 -10.57 -22.01
CA ARG A 14 6.71 -10.71 -23.45
C ARG A 14 6.14 -12.02 -23.94
N LYS A 15 5.67 -12.04 -25.20
CA LYS A 15 5.22 -13.26 -25.83
C LYS A 15 6.34 -14.32 -25.84
N PRO A 16 6.01 -15.61 -25.76
CA PRO A 16 7.01 -16.66 -25.87
C PRO A 16 7.59 -16.74 -27.31
N GLY A 17 8.76 -17.34 -27.43
CA GLY A 17 9.43 -17.57 -28.70
C GLY A 17 10.06 -16.34 -29.34
N ILE A 18 10.22 -16.37 -30.66
CA ILE A 18 10.95 -15.36 -31.46
C ILE A 18 10.27 -13.98 -31.34
N MET A 19 8.95 -13.92 -31.29
CA MET A 19 8.17 -12.68 -31.21
C MET A 19 8.49 -11.90 -29.93
N GLY A 20 8.61 -12.57 -28.77
CA GLY A 20 8.96 -11.92 -27.51
C GLY A 20 10.46 -11.67 -27.37
N LYS A 21 11.30 -12.61 -27.83
CA LYS A 21 12.76 -12.53 -27.67
C LYS A 21 13.40 -11.54 -28.63
N TRP A 22 13.03 -11.58 -29.89
CA TRP A 22 13.62 -10.76 -30.94
C TRP A 22 12.85 -9.45 -31.15
N PHE A 23 11.52 -9.53 -31.34
CA PHE A 23 10.67 -8.36 -31.59
C PHE A 23 10.17 -7.65 -30.34
N ARG A 24 10.49 -8.16 -29.13
CA ARG A 24 10.09 -7.60 -27.82
C ARG A 24 8.57 -7.38 -27.69
N GLN A 25 7.78 -8.18 -28.41
CA GLN A 25 6.32 -8.04 -28.41
C GLN A 25 5.74 -8.38 -27.03
N LEU A 26 4.90 -7.50 -26.49
CA LEU A 26 4.24 -7.68 -25.19
C LEU A 26 3.14 -8.73 -25.28
N ASP A 27 3.01 -9.50 -24.22
CA ASP A 27 1.89 -10.43 -24.01
C ASP A 27 0.76 -9.74 -23.22
N ARG A 28 0.07 -8.81 -23.90
CA ARG A 28 -1.02 -8.04 -23.29
C ARG A 28 -2.13 -8.94 -22.72
N PRO A 29 -2.61 -9.99 -23.41
CA PRO A 29 -3.63 -10.87 -22.86
C PRO A 29 -3.22 -11.51 -21.52
N ALA A 30 -1.97 -11.97 -21.39
CA ALA A 30 -1.46 -12.52 -20.13
C ALA A 30 -1.38 -11.46 -19.03
N MET A 31 -0.92 -10.26 -19.36
CA MET A 31 -0.87 -9.12 -18.43
C MET A 31 -2.27 -8.72 -17.95
N GLU A 32 -3.24 -8.61 -18.86
CA GLU A 32 -4.63 -8.26 -18.52
C GLU A 32 -5.29 -9.32 -17.63
N LYS A 33 -5.09 -10.60 -17.96
CA LYS A 33 -5.61 -11.72 -17.15
C LYS A 33 -5.05 -11.66 -15.72
N PHE A 34 -3.74 -11.57 -15.59
CA PHE A 34 -3.07 -11.47 -14.29
C PHE A 34 -3.54 -10.24 -13.48
N ALA A 35 -3.60 -9.07 -14.12
CA ALA A 35 -4.05 -7.85 -13.46
C ALA A 35 -5.49 -7.99 -12.94
N ARG A 36 -6.39 -8.57 -13.73
CA ARG A 36 -7.77 -8.82 -13.34
C ARG A 36 -7.85 -9.78 -12.15
N GLU A 37 -7.10 -10.86 -12.19
CA GLU A 37 -7.03 -11.84 -11.09
C GLU A 37 -6.56 -11.16 -9.80
N LYS A 38 -5.47 -10.39 -9.84
CA LYS A 38 -4.91 -9.74 -8.66
C LYS A 38 -5.82 -8.64 -8.08
N LEU A 39 -6.47 -7.86 -8.92
CA LEU A 39 -7.45 -6.86 -8.47
C LEU A 39 -8.68 -7.53 -7.85
N SER A 40 -9.15 -8.63 -8.44
CA SER A 40 -10.27 -9.41 -7.89
C SER A 40 -9.93 -10.03 -6.53
N GLU A 41 -8.74 -10.65 -6.41
CA GLU A 41 -8.25 -11.21 -5.15
C GLU A 41 -8.20 -10.17 -4.01
N LEU A 42 -7.97 -8.91 -4.35
CA LEU A 42 -7.91 -7.80 -3.40
C LEU A 42 -9.23 -7.04 -3.25
N GLY A 43 -10.34 -7.62 -3.74
CA GLY A 43 -11.67 -7.03 -3.57
C GLY A 43 -11.93 -5.76 -4.39
N LEU A 44 -11.05 -5.42 -5.35
CA LEU A 44 -11.20 -4.24 -6.21
C LEU A 44 -12.16 -4.48 -7.39
N MET A 45 -13.30 -5.13 -7.10
CA MET A 45 -14.32 -5.52 -8.10
C MET A 45 -15.02 -4.33 -8.78
N THR A 46 -14.88 -3.12 -8.22
CA THR A 46 -15.45 -1.90 -8.83
C THR A 46 -14.74 -1.48 -10.11
N ILE A 47 -13.58 -2.06 -10.39
CA ILE A 47 -12.81 -1.83 -11.61
C ILE A 47 -13.25 -2.88 -12.64
N GLN A 48 -14.23 -2.53 -13.49
CA GLN A 48 -14.77 -3.45 -14.49
C GLN A 48 -13.92 -3.54 -15.74
N ASN A 49 -13.32 -2.43 -16.18
CA ASN A 49 -12.53 -2.36 -17.40
C ASN A 49 -11.03 -2.21 -17.09
N ILE A 50 -10.28 -3.30 -17.19
CA ILE A 50 -8.84 -3.35 -16.94
C ILE A 50 -8.02 -2.53 -17.96
N ASN A 51 -8.61 -2.24 -19.11
CA ASN A 51 -7.98 -1.48 -20.19
C ASN A 51 -8.26 0.02 -20.13
N GLN A 52 -9.10 0.47 -19.15
CA GLN A 52 -9.29 1.90 -18.97
C GLN A 52 -8.03 2.59 -18.46
N ALA A 53 -7.86 3.86 -18.76
CA ALA A 53 -6.72 4.65 -18.30
C ALA A 53 -6.80 4.89 -16.78
N VAL A 54 -5.67 4.73 -16.07
CA VAL A 54 -5.60 4.92 -14.62
C VAL A 54 -6.04 6.33 -14.20
N GLU A 55 -5.81 7.34 -15.04
CA GLU A 55 -6.22 8.74 -14.79
C GLU A 55 -7.74 8.93 -14.69
N THR A 56 -8.53 8.04 -15.30
CA THR A 56 -10.00 8.08 -15.24
C THR A 56 -10.58 7.47 -13.94
N LEU A 57 -9.75 6.84 -13.13
CA LEU A 57 -10.14 6.25 -11.86
C LEU A 57 -10.36 7.32 -10.78
N SER A 58 -11.22 7.04 -9.81
CA SER A 58 -11.29 7.84 -8.58
C SER A 58 -9.97 7.77 -7.80
N GLY A 59 -9.72 8.73 -6.91
CA GLY A 59 -8.52 8.73 -6.07
C GLY A 59 -8.31 7.41 -5.32
N GLY A 60 -9.36 6.90 -4.68
CA GLY A 60 -9.32 5.62 -3.97
C GLY A 60 -9.08 4.42 -4.88
N GLN A 61 -9.66 4.40 -6.08
CA GLN A 61 -9.39 3.34 -7.06
C GLN A 61 -7.94 3.39 -7.56
N ARG A 62 -7.40 4.57 -7.85
CA ARG A 62 -5.98 4.73 -8.22
C ARG A 62 -5.05 4.22 -7.12
N GLN A 63 -5.34 4.59 -5.88
CA GLN A 63 -4.56 4.11 -4.73
C GLN A 63 -4.69 2.60 -4.56
N GLY A 64 -5.88 2.04 -4.74
CA GLY A 64 -6.11 0.60 -4.74
C GLY A 64 -5.27 -0.13 -5.79
N VAL A 65 -5.20 0.37 -7.01
CA VAL A 65 -4.33 -0.17 -8.08
C VAL A 65 -2.85 -0.10 -7.69
N ALA A 66 -2.41 0.99 -7.07
CA ALA A 66 -1.02 1.14 -6.62
C ALA A 66 -0.67 0.12 -5.51
N VAL A 67 -1.54 -0.08 -4.52
CA VAL A 67 -1.37 -1.09 -3.48
C VAL A 67 -1.41 -2.51 -4.07
N ALA A 68 -2.35 -2.77 -4.99
CA ALA A 68 -2.45 -4.06 -5.67
C ALA A 68 -1.18 -4.39 -6.47
N ARG A 69 -0.62 -3.41 -7.18
CA ARG A 69 0.65 -3.55 -7.89
C ARG A 69 1.79 -3.88 -6.92
N ALA A 70 1.89 -3.15 -5.82
CA ALA A 70 2.90 -3.39 -4.79
C ALA A 70 2.78 -4.80 -4.20
N ALA A 71 1.57 -5.24 -3.84
CA ALA A 71 1.31 -6.57 -3.29
C ALA A 71 1.50 -7.72 -4.30
N ALA A 72 1.13 -7.51 -5.57
CA ALA A 72 1.26 -8.53 -6.61
C ALA A 72 2.72 -8.87 -6.94
N PHE A 73 3.61 -7.89 -6.82
CA PHE A 73 5.02 -8.05 -7.17
C PHE A 73 5.97 -7.88 -5.98
N GLY A 74 5.47 -7.34 -4.86
CA GLY A 74 6.21 -7.22 -3.61
C GLY A 74 6.23 -8.56 -2.87
N SER A 75 7.36 -9.25 -2.91
CA SER A 75 7.46 -10.59 -2.31
C SER A 75 7.89 -10.57 -0.84
N LYS A 76 8.51 -9.50 -0.36
CA LYS A 76 9.09 -9.45 1.00
C LYS A 76 8.50 -8.37 1.89
N VAL A 77 8.28 -7.18 1.37
CA VAL A 77 7.72 -6.03 2.11
C VAL A 77 7.07 -5.05 1.14
N VAL A 78 5.99 -4.44 1.56
CA VAL A 78 5.32 -3.33 0.84
C VAL A 78 5.49 -2.06 1.66
N ILE A 79 5.94 -0.99 1.02
CA ILE A 79 6.07 0.34 1.63
C ILE A 79 4.97 1.23 1.04
N LEU A 80 4.16 1.81 1.91
CA LEU A 80 3.07 2.71 1.56
C LEU A 80 3.31 4.07 2.22
N ASP A 81 3.50 5.09 1.40
CA ASP A 81 3.71 6.45 1.85
C ASP A 81 2.43 7.27 1.64
N GLU A 82 1.84 7.74 2.75
CA GLU A 82 0.60 8.50 2.80
C GLU A 82 -0.54 7.94 1.92
N PRO A 83 -0.88 6.63 2.01
CA PRO A 83 -1.79 6.00 1.07
C PRO A 83 -3.24 6.48 1.17
N THR A 84 -3.59 7.20 2.23
CA THR A 84 -4.93 7.76 2.43
C THR A 84 -4.98 9.28 2.30
N ALA A 85 -3.86 9.91 1.94
CA ALA A 85 -3.82 11.37 1.76
C ALA A 85 -4.73 11.81 0.62
N ALA A 86 -5.43 12.92 0.82
CA ALA A 86 -6.35 13.51 -0.15
C ALA A 86 -7.50 12.58 -0.61
N LEU A 87 -7.82 11.54 0.17
CA LEU A 87 -8.97 10.67 -0.07
C LEU A 87 -10.14 11.04 0.85
N GLY A 88 -11.36 10.83 0.36
CA GLY A 88 -12.55 10.92 1.19
C GLY A 88 -12.63 9.77 2.20
N VAL A 89 -13.56 9.89 3.16
CA VAL A 89 -13.70 8.91 4.25
C VAL A 89 -13.97 7.48 3.73
N LYS A 90 -14.82 7.35 2.71
CA LYS A 90 -15.16 6.03 2.13
C LYS A 90 -13.95 5.41 1.40
N GLU A 91 -13.22 6.21 0.64
CA GLU A 91 -12.05 5.80 -0.10
C GLU A 91 -10.91 5.39 0.84
N SER A 92 -10.66 6.19 1.88
CA SER A 92 -9.67 5.89 2.92
C SER A 92 -9.96 4.55 3.59
N ARG A 93 -11.24 4.32 3.98
CA ARG A 93 -11.63 3.04 4.60
C ARG A 93 -11.33 1.84 3.69
N ARG A 94 -11.64 1.94 2.39
CA ARG A 94 -11.31 0.87 1.43
C ARG A 94 -9.81 0.61 1.31
N VAL A 95 -8.99 1.66 1.35
CA VAL A 95 -7.52 1.51 1.34
C VAL A 95 -7.03 0.83 2.61
N LEU A 96 -7.61 1.16 3.79
CA LEU A 96 -7.25 0.49 5.04
C LEU A 96 -7.68 -0.99 5.06
N GLU A 97 -8.86 -1.31 4.53
CA GLU A 97 -9.30 -2.70 4.34
C GLU A 97 -8.32 -3.46 3.45
N LEU A 98 -7.90 -2.89 2.33
CA LEU A 98 -6.92 -3.48 1.43
C LEU A 98 -5.56 -3.70 2.10
N ILE A 99 -5.10 -2.78 2.94
CA ILE A 99 -3.88 -2.94 3.76
C ILE A 99 -4.01 -4.16 4.68
N ARG A 100 -5.17 -4.33 5.33
CA ARG A 100 -5.43 -5.50 6.19
C ARG A 100 -5.43 -6.81 5.39
N ASP A 101 -6.03 -6.81 4.20
CA ASP A 101 -6.06 -7.99 3.32
C ASP A 101 -4.65 -8.40 2.87
N VAL A 102 -3.81 -7.43 2.50
CA VAL A 102 -2.41 -7.69 2.14
C VAL A 102 -1.62 -8.23 3.35
N ARG A 103 -1.82 -7.66 4.54
CA ARG A 103 -1.24 -8.16 5.79
C ARG A 103 -1.70 -9.59 6.11
N ALA A 104 -3.00 -9.88 5.96
CA ALA A 104 -3.56 -11.22 6.22
C ALA A 104 -2.96 -12.31 5.32
N ARG A 105 -2.42 -11.93 4.15
CA ARG A 105 -1.67 -12.82 3.25
C ARG A 105 -0.21 -13.03 3.67
N GLY A 106 0.19 -12.51 4.82
CA GLY A 106 1.56 -12.65 5.34
C GLY A 106 2.57 -11.71 4.70
N ILE A 107 2.14 -10.68 3.98
CA ILE A 107 3.02 -9.67 3.39
C ILE A 107 3.23 -8.54 4.40
N PRO A 108 4.45 -8.33 4.93
CA PRO A 108 4.73 -7.22 5.83
C PRO A 108 4.54 -5.87 5.15
N ILE A 109 3.97 -4.91 5.88
CA ILE A 109 3.72 -3.56 5.37
C ILE A 109 4.41 -2.53 6.26
N ILE A 110 5.11 -1.59 5.65
CA ILE A 110 5.58 -0.36 6.29
C ILE A 110 4.65 0.75 5.83
N LEU A 111 3.84 1.26 6.76
CA LEU A 111 2.92 2.37 6.51
C LEU A 111 3.53 3.65 7.06
N ILE A 112 3.75 4.64 6.21
CA ILE A 112 4.14 5.99 6.59
C ILE A 112 2.89 6.85 6.52
N SER A 113 2.50 7.45 7.64
CA SER A 113 1.35 8.35 7.68
C SER A 113 1.38 9.26 8.91
N HIS A 114 0.77 10.42 8.78
CA HIS A 114 0.50 11.35 9.88
C HIS A 114 -0.95 11.24 10.40
N ASN A 115 -1.79 10.44 9.76
CA ASN A 115 -3.18 10.23 10.16
C ASN A 115 -3.24 9.18 11.28
N MET A 116 -3.15 9.62 12.53
CA MET A 116 -3.11 8.73 13.69
C MET A 116 -4.31 7.78 13.81
N PRO A 117 -5.57 8.20 13.59
CA PRO A 117 -6.69 7.27 13.52
C PRO A 117 -6.46 6.08 12.58
N HIS A 118 -5.98 6.33 11.36
CA HIS A 118 -5.70 5.27 10.39
C HIS A 118 -4.53 4.38 10.82
N VAL A 119 -3.47 4.99 11.39
CA VAL A 119 -2.31 4.23 11.88
C VAL A 119 -2.73 3.30 13.02
N PHE A 120 -3.45 3.81 14.03
CA PHE A 120 -3.92 3.03 15.16
C PHE A 120 -4.89 1.90 14.76
N GLU A 121 -5.61 2.08 13.65
CA GLU A 121 -6.55 1.10 13.13
C GLU A 121 -5.87 -0.14 12.51
N VAL A 122 -4.68 0.02 11.89
CA VAL A 122 -4.08 -1.06 11.09
C VAL A 122 -2.70 -1.51 11.56
N ALA A 123 -1.98 -0.72 12.35
CA ALA A 123 -0.61 -1.02 12.74
C ALA A 123 -0.52 -1.99 13.91
N ASP A 124 0.46 -2.89 13.87
CA ASP A 124 0.86 -3.74 15.01
C ASP A 124 1.85 -3.02 15.92
N ARG A 125 2.72 -2.20 15.32
CA ARG A 125 3.73 -1.39 15.99
C ARG A 125 3.85 -0.03 15.29
N ILE A 126 4.06 1.02 16.07
CA ILE A 126 4.22 2.38 15.58
C ILE A 126 5.63 2.85 15.96
N HIS A 127 6.43 3.13 14.93
CA HIS A 127 7.74 3.76 15.09
C HIS A 127 7.56 5.27 15.02
N ILE A 128 7.85 5.97 16.10
CA ILE A 128 7.76 7.42 16.16
C ILE A 128 9.13 8.01 15.85
N HIS A 129 9.18 8.82 14.81
CA HIS A 129 10.36 9.57 14.41
C HIS A 129 10.18 11.06 14.69
N ARG A 130 11.22 11.70 15.20
CA ARG A 130 11.24 13.13 15.46
C ARG A 130 12.63 13.69 15.17
N LEU A 131 12.69 14.82 14.45
CA LEU A 131 13.95 15.52 14.13
C LEU A 131 15.03 14.60 13.52
N GLY A 132 14.61 13.70 12.62
CA GLY A 132 15.53 12.79 11.92
C GLY A 132 15.98 11.57 12.72
N SER A 133 15.48 11.37 13.94
CA SER A 133 15.84 10.23 14.81
C SER A 133 14.62 9.41 15.18
N ARG A 134 14.80 8.10 15.39
CA ARG A 134 13.79 7.24 16.00
C ARG A 134 13.69 7.62 17.49
N LEU A 135 12.52 8.05 17.92
CA LEU A 135 12.27 8.43 19.29
C LEU A 135 11.88 7.21 20.13
N CYS A 136 10.88 6.45 19.70
CA CYS A 136 10.39 5.25 20.41
C CYS A 136 9.61 4.34 19.46
N VAL A 137 9.27 3.14 19.98
CA VAL A 137 8.35 2.19 19.34
C VAL A 137 7.25 1.87 20.32
N ILE A 138 6.00 2.05 19.90
CA ILE A 138 4.82 1.77 20.72
C ILE A 138 3.89 0.77 20.04
N ARG A 139 3.01 0.15 20.81
CA ARG A 139 1.92 -0.68 20.32
C ARG A 139 0.59 0.04 20.50
N PRO A 140 -0.30 0.06 19.50
CA PRO A 140 -1.60 0.75 19.63
C PRO A 140 -2.48 0.30 20.79
N GLN A 141 -2.32 -0.96 21.23
CA GLN A 141 -3.07 -1.49 22.39
C GLN A 141 -2.58 -0.97 23.74
N ASP A 142 -1.33 -0.52 23.83
CA ASP A 142 -0.68 -0.13 25.09
C ASP A 142 -0.69 1.39 25.29
N TYR A 143 -0.95 2.17 24.25
CA TYR A 143 -0.88 3.62 24.23
C TYR A 143 -2.10 4.25 23.56
N SER A 144 -2.47 5.43 24.04
CA SER A 144 -3.51 6.24 23.38
C SER A 144 -2.94 7.01 22.17
N MET A 145 -3.83 7.44 21.28
CA MET A 145 -3.45 8.37 20.20
C MET A 145 -2.86 9.67 20.73
N SER A 146 -3.36 10.16 21.87
CA SER A 146 -2.84 11.38 22.51
C SER A 146 -1.39 11.19 22.99
N ASP A 147 -1.03 10.01 23.51
CA ASP A 147 0.36 9.71 23.87
C ASP A 147 1.27 9.72 22.64
N ALA A 148 0.85 9.07 21.55
CA ALA A 148 1.62 9.06 20.30
C ALA A 148 1.87 10.49 19.79
N VAL A 149 0.84 11.33 19.76
CA VAL A 149 0.95 12.74 19.36
C VAL A 149 1.86 13.51 20.31
N ALA A 150 1.77 13.27 21.64
CA ALA A 150 2.64 13.91 22.63
C ALA A 150 4.12 13.54 22.42
N PHE A 151 4.42 12.29 22.06
CA PHE A 151 5.78 11.87 21.68
C PHE A 151 6.24 12.55 20.38
N MET A 152 5.40 12.58 19.35
CA MET A 152 5.72 13.22 18.06
C MET A 152 6.04 14.71 18.21
N THR A 153 5.29 15.41 19.05
CA THR A 153 5.46 16.85 19.29
C THR A 153 6.56 17.16 20.32
N GLY A 154 6.96 16.17 21.12
CA GLY A 154 7.92 16.34 22.21
C GLY A 154 7.29 16.87 23.50
N ALA A 155 5.95 16.87 23.60
CA ALA A 155 5.25 17.22 24.83
C ALA A 155 5.42 16.14 25.92
N LYS A 156 5.74 14.91 25.51
CA LYS A 156 6.06 13.78 26.40
C LYS A 156 7.37 13.15 25.95
N VAL A 157 8.22 12.77 26.91
CA VAL A 157 9.46 12.04 26.63
C VAL A 157 9.20 10.55 26.91
N PRO A 158 9.56 9.64 25.98
CA PRO A 158 9.39 8.21 26.21
C PRO A 158 10.32 7.71 27.32
N GLU A 159 9.87 6.70 28.05
CA GLU A 159 10.69 6.02 29.06
C GLU A 159 11.79 5.16 28.38
N ALA A 160 12.85 4.81 29.13
CA ALA A 160 13.99 4.06 28.59
C ALA A 160 13.59 2.71 27.93
N ALA A 161 12.56 2.05 28.46
CA ALA A 161 12.02 0.80 27.90
C ALA A 161 11.36 0.99 26.52
N GLU A 162 10.77 2.16 26.24
CA GLU A 162 10.10 2.49 24.97
C GLU A 162 11.12 2.85 23.87
N VAL A 163 12.31 3.29 24.25
CA VAL A 163 13.40 3.63 23.33
C VAL A 163 14.14 2.38 22.86
N ALA A 164 14.22 1.35 23.69
CA ALA A 164 14.96 0.12 23.44
C ALA A 164 14.21 -0.93 22.60
N ALA A 165 12.89 -0.77 22.42
CA ALA A 165 12.06 -1.67 21.63
C ALA A 165 12.13 -1.31 20.14
#